data_6efe3ea271fa74df91377b49b80ac1ad
#
_entry.id   6efe3ea271fa74df91377b49b80ac1ad
#
_cell.length_a   1.000
_cell.length_b   1.000
_cell.length_c   1.000
_cell.angle_alpha   90.00
_cell.angle_beta   90.00
_cell.angle_gamma   90.00
#
_symmetry.space_group_name_H-M   'P 1'
#
loop_
_entity.id
_entity.type
_entity.pdbx_description
1 polymer ?
#
loop_
_entity_poly.entity_id
_entity_poly.type
_entity_poly.pdbx_seq_one_letter_code
_entity_poly.pdbx_strand_id
1 'polypeptide(L)'
;KTGEVISERTVGTYMRQMGIRAQWSKPWTITTKDSDFSTELQNILDEQFNPDRPNAVWCSDITYIWTIDGFVYLTSIMDLFSRKIIAWTLSETLEVSCVIDTINKAKARRNIDQPLIIHSDRGSQYVAKEYKKATENMQRSYSKKAFPWDNACIESFHSVIKREWLNRFKIRDYKQAYQLIFEYLEAFYNTKRIHSHCNYMSPNEFERVYERTHTEAELLAG
;
A
#
# COMPACT_ATOMS: atom_id res chain seq x y z
N LYS A 1 10.00 19.12 -15.46
CA LYS A 1 11.41 18.65 -15.43
C LYS A 1 12.23 19.71 -16.19
N THR A 2 12.53 20.80 -15.49
CA THR A 2 13.15 22.00 -16.09
C THR A 2 14.68 21.95 -16.11
N GLY A 3 15.30 20.90 -15.50
CA GLY A 3 16.77 20.81 -15.41
C GLY A 3 17.42 21.82 -14.44
N GLU A 4 16.65 22.66 -13.77
CA GLU A 4 17.18 23.64 -12.81
C GLU A 4 17.55 22.96 -11.50
N VAL A 5 18.77 23.24 -11.02
CA VAL A 5 19.26 22.76 -9.73
C VAL A 5 18.95 23.84 -8.67
N ILE A 6 17.99 23.55 -7.80
CA ILE A 6 17.57 24.44 -6.71
C ILE A 6 17.93 23.79 -5.38
N SER A 7 18.50 24.56 -4.42
CA SER A 7 18.83 24.05 -3.10
C SER A 7 17.57 23.80 -2.27
N GLU A 8 17.60 22.80 -1.35
CA GLU A 8 16.50 22.52 -0.40
C GLU A 8 16.11 23.77 0.40
N ARG A 9 17.07 24.60 0.79
CA ARG A 9 16.84 25.86 1.51
C ARG A 9 15.99 26.83 0.68
N THR A 10 16.28 26.94 -0.62
CA THR A 10 15.54 27.79 -1.56
C THR A 10 14.11 27.27 -1.74
N VAL A 11 13.95 25.97 -1.92
CA VAL A 11 12.63 25.32 -2.00
C VAL A 11 11.82 25.59 -0.72
N GLY A 12 12.41 25.41 0.46
CA GLY A 12 11.76 25.69 1.74
C GLY A 12 11.36 27.16 1.90
N THR A 13 12.12 28.09 1.32
CA THR A 13 11.78 29.52 1.32
C THR A 13 10.57 29.80 0.44
N TYR A 14 10.54 29.27 -0.78
CA TYR A 14 9.41 29.42 -1.68
C TYR A 14 8.14 28.77 -1.15
N MET A 15 8.24 27.56 -0.57
CA MET A 15 7.11 26.92 0.08
C MET A 15 6.49 27.80 1.17
N ARG A 16 7.33 28.42 2.03
CA ARG A 16 6.84 29.34 3.07
C ARG A 16 6.17 30.58 2.49
N GLN A 17 6.71 31.18 1.44
CA GLN A 17 6.12 32.34 0.76
C GLN A 17 4.76 31.99 0.13
N MET A 18 4.61 30.78 -0.41
CA MET A 18 3.36 30.28 -0.99
C MET A 18 2.37 29.73 0.08
N GLY A 19 2.71 29.79 1.37
CA GLY A 19 1.87 29.22 2.43
C GLY A 19 1.83 27.68 2.47
N ILE A 20 2.72 27.02 1.73
CA ILE A 20 2.83 25.56 1.68
C ILE A 20 3.68 25.07 2.85
N ARG A 21 3.16 24.13 3.63
CA ARG A 21 3.87 23.50 4.75
C ARG A 21 3.89 21.99 4.62
N ALA A 22 5.06 21.40 4.92
CA ALA A 22 5.14 19.94 5.09
C ALA A 22 4.30 19.51 6.29
N GLN A 23 3.60 18.40 6.15
CA GLN A 23 2.81 17.83 7.25
C GLN A 23 3.70 16.89 8.08
N TRP A 24 3.82 17.18 9.37
CA TRP A 24 4.57 16.35 10.31
C TRP A 24 3.71 15.23 10.87
N SER A 25 4.29 14.03 10.98
CA SER A 25 3.67 12.91 11.69
C SER A 25 4.16 12.88 13.14
N LYS A 26 3.24 12.62 14.09
CA LYS A 26 3.65 12.30 15.47
C LYS A 26 4.34 10.93 15.51
N PRO A 27 5.30 10.72 16.45
CA PRO A 27 5.89 9.39 16.65
C PRO A 27 4.83 8.32 16.89
N TRP A 28 5.11 7.13 16.39
CA TRP A 28 4.20 5.99 16.41
C TRP A 28 4.11 5.34 17.80
N THR A 29 2.94 4.76 18.12
CA THR A 29 2.69 4.02 19.35
C THR A 29 2.42 2.54 19.02
N ILE A 30 3.12 1.61 19.66
CA ILE A 30 2.97 0.16 19.47
C ILE A 30 1.64 -0.29 20.09
N THR A 31 0.74 -0.85 19.28
CA THR A 31 -0.61 -1.25 19.71
C THR A 31 -0.87 -2.76 19.69
N THR A 32 0.04 -3.58 19.15
CA THR A 32 -0.20 -5.02 18.95
C THR A 32 0.33 -5.83 20.12
N LYS A 33 -0.56 -6.55 20.82
CA LYS A 33 -0.23 -7.62 21.79
C LYS A 33 -0.26 -8.97 21.07
N ASP A 34 0.74 -9.75 21.32
CA ASP A 34 1.10 -10.98 20.68
C ASP A 34 0.19 -12.19 20.91
N SER A 35 0.00 -12.97 19.86
CA SER A 35 -0.23 -14.41 19.95
C SER A 35 1.01 -15.13 19.37
N ASP A 36 1.58 -16.02 20.15
CA ASP A 36 2.77 -16.80 19.80
C ASP A 36 2.37 -17.88 18.78
N PHE A 37 2.44 -17.55 17.49
CA PHE A 37 2.22 -18.52 16.42
C PHE A 37 3.56 -18.90 15.81
N SER A 38 3.91 -20.11 16.06
CA SER A 38 4.95 -21.03 15.65
C SER A 38 5.68 -20.75 14.31
N THR A 39 6.71 -21.54 14.10
CA THR A 39 7.55 -21.79 12.93
C THR A 39 6.86 -21.81 11.54
N GLU A 40 5.52 -21.87 11.48
CA GLU A 40 4.75 -21.84 10.21
C GLU A 40 4.64 -20.44 9.58
N LEU A 41 4.80 -19.37 10.35
CA LEU A 41 4.66 -18.01 9.86
C LEU A 41 6.05 -17.41 9.55
N GLN A 42 6.60 -17.79 8.39
CA GLN A 42 7.91 -17.35 7.97
C GLN A 42 7.89 -15.97 7.32
N ASN A 43 8.94 -15.18 7.56
CA ASN A 43 9.20 -13.98 6.78
C ASN A 43 10.03 -14.34 5.54
N ILE A 44 9.36 -14.59 4.43
CA ILE A 44 9.99 -14.90 3.14
C ILE A 44 10.50 -13.63 2.47
N LEU A 45 9.80 -12.51 2.68
CA LEU A 45 10.15 -11.22 2.07
C LEU A 45 11.49 -10.68 2.57
N ASP A 46 11.78 -10.85 3.87
CA ASP A 46 13.01 -10.46 4.55
C ASP A 46 13.55 -9.08 4.11
N GLU A 47 12.69 -8.07 4.21
CA GLU A 47 12.94 -6.66 3.85
C GLU A 47 13.33 -6.41 2.37
N GLN A 48 13.14 -7.38 1.47
CA GLN A 48 13.38 -7.19 0.04
C GLN A 48 12.24 -6.43 -0.63
N PHE A 49 12.11 -5.15 -0.29
CA PHE A 49 10.99 -4.32 -0.70
C PHE A 49 11.06 -3.81 -2.14
N ASN A 50 12.07 -4.14 -2.91
CA ASN A 50 12.27 -3.63 -4.26
C ASN A 50 12.32 -4.77 -5.28
N PRO A 51 11.20 -5.45 -5.55
CA PRO A 51 11.13 -6.46 -6.59
C PRO A 51 11.37 -5.84 -7.97
N ASP A 52 11.84 -6.65 -8.91
CA ASP A 52 12.24 -6.25 -10.26
C ASP A 52 11.09 -6.18 -11.27
N ARG A 53 9.91 -6.72 -10.91
CA ARG A 53 8.73 -6.78 -11.78
C ARG A 53 7.42 -6.57 -11.04
N PRO A 54 6.35 -6.14 -11.73
CA PRO A 54 5.00 -6.14 -11.18
C PRO A 54 4.57 -7.57 -10.78
N ASN A 55 3.69 -7.65 -9.79
CA ASN A 55 3.13 -8.90 -9.27
C ASN A 55 4.17 -9.92 -8.74
N ALA A 56 5.39 -9.47 -8.38
CA ALA A 56 6.34 -10.33 -7.68
C ALA A 56 6.04 -10.37 -6.18
N VAL A 57 5.74 -9.23 -5.59
CA VAL A 57 5.42 -9.10 -4.16
C VAL A 57 4.26 -8.14 -3.95
N TRP A 58 3.22 -8.62 -3.28
CA TRP A 58 2.15 -7.79 -2.76
C TRP A 58 2.23 -7.69 -1.25
N CYS A 59 2.03 -6.49 -0.69
CA CYS A 59 1.84 -6.28 0.75
C CYS A 59 0.38 -5.98 1.04
N SER A 60 -0.15 -6.59 2.10
CA SER A 60 -1.51 -6.34 2.57
C SER A 60 -1.50 -5.92 4.03
N ASP A 61 -2.33 -4.94 4.36
CA ASP A 61 -2.52 -4.49 5.74
C ASP A 61 -3.88 -3.82 5.92
N ILE A 62 -4.33 -3.72 7.17
CA ILE A 62 -5.59 -3.08 7.56
C ILE A 62 -5.28 -1.86 8.41
N THR A 63 -5.85 -0.73 8.03
CA THR A 63 -5.80 0.46 8.87
C THR A 63 -7.20 0.94 9.23
N TYR A 64 -7.35 1.48 10.42
CA TYR A 64 -8.61 2.08 10.85
C TYR A 64 -8.67 3.58 10.55
N ILE A 65 -9.86 4.06 10.24
CA ILE A 65 -10.17 5.45 9.96
C ILE A 65 -11.30 5.87 10.91
N TRP A 66 -11.08 6.95 11.61
CA TRP A 66 -12.09 7.50 12.51
C TRP A 66 -13.14 8.29 11.73
N THR A 67 -14.42 7.99 11.99
CA THR A 67 -15.57 8.78 11.56
C THR A 67 -16.39 9.20 12.79
N ILE A 68 -17.33 10.13 12.62
CA ILE A 68 -18.21 10.52 13.72
C ILE A 68 -19.07 9.34 14.21
N ASP A 69 -19.47 8.47 13.27
CA ASP A 69 -20.30 7.29 13.56
C ASP A 69 -19.49 6.09 14.12
N GLY A 70 -18.15 6.21 14.18
CA GLY A 70 -17.26 5.16 14.69
C GLY A 70 -16.10 4.85 13.74
N PHE A 71 -15.39 3.76 14.03
CA PHE A 71 -14.30 3.33 13.17
C PHE A 71 -14.78 2.59 11.92
N VAL A 72 -14.13 2.87 10.81
CA VAL A 72 -14.18 2.04 9.60
C VAL A 72 -12.78 1.52 9.28
N TYR A 73 -12.69 0.40 8.61
CA TYR A 73 -11.45 -0.35 8.39
C TYR A 73 -11.14 -0.41 6.90
N LEU A 74 -9.97 0.13 6.54
CA LEU A 74 -9.47 0.08 5.17
C LEU A 74 -8.45 -1.05 5.04
N THR A 75 -8.81 -2.10 4.33
CA THR A 75 -7.89 -3.14 3.87
C THR A 75 -7.31 -2.72 2.53
N SER A 76 -6.00 -2.78 2.37
CA SER A 76 -5.30 -2.39 1.15
C SER A 76 -4.33 -3.47 0.70
N ILE A 77 -4.16 -3.63 -0.60
CA ILE A 77 -3.09 -4.44 -1.20
C ILE A 77 -2.24 -3.54 -2.10
N MET A 78 -0.95 -3.49 -1.82
CA MET A 78 0.06 -2.74 -2.56
C MET A 78 0.96 -3.70 -3.33
N ASP A 79 1.17 -3.42 -4.61
CA ASP A 79 2.27 -4.02 -5.38
C ASP A 79 3.57 -3.29 -5.04
N LEU A 80 4.55 -4.03 -4.51
CA LEU A 80 5.82 -3.42 -4.07
C LEU A 80 6.70 -2.93 -5.22
N PHE A 81 6.53 -3.43 -6.44
CA PHE A 81 7.28 -2.95 -7.58
C PHE A 81 7.01 -1.47 -7.86
N SER A 82 5.74 -1.09 -7.91
CA SER A 82 5.31 0.26 -8.29
C SER A 82 4.77 1.09 -7.13
N ARG A 83 4.63 0.50 -5.93
CA ARG A 83 3.89 1.09 -4.80
C ARG A 83 2.41 1.35 -5.10
N LYS A 84 1.87 0.77 -6.16
CA LYS A 84 0.48 0.91 -6.57
C LYS A 84 -0.46 0.19 -5.61
N ILE A 85 -1.51 0.86 -5.21
CA ILE A 85 -2.61 0.20 -4.51
C ILE A 85 -3.48 -0.49 -5.55
N ILE A 86 -3.33 -1.81 -5.65
CA ILE A 86 -4.00 -2.62 -6.68
C ILE A 86 -5.42 -3.00 -6.32
N ALA A 87 -5.69 -3.11 -5.02
CA ALA A 87 -7.03 -3.36 -4.49
C ALA A 87 -7.19 -2.78 -3.09
N TRP A 88 -8.43 -2.45 -2.77
CA TRP A 88 -8.82 -2.01 -1.45
C TRP A 88 -10.29 -2.31 -1.15
N THR A 89 -10.61 -2.44 0.14
CA THR A 89 -11.97 -2.61 0.64
C THR A 89 -12.13 -1.79 1.90
N LEU A 90 -13.21 -1.04 2.02
CA LEU A 90 -13.61 -0.37 3.24
C LEU A 90 -14.72 -1.19 3.90
N SER A 91 -14.68 -1.33 5.21
CA SER A 91 -15.67 -2.07 6.00
C SER A 91 -15.95 -1.38 7.33
N GLU A 92 -17.13 -1.61 7.88
CA GLU A 92 -17.52 -1.20 9.24
C GLU A 92 -17.08 -2.22 10.29
N THR A 93 -16.67 -3.42 9.87
CA THR A 93 -16.22 -4.51 10.74
C THR A 93 -14.81 -4.97 10.38
N LEU A 94 -14.09 -5.51 11.38
CA LEU A 94 -12.74 -6.04 11.21
C LEU A 94 -12.78 -7.56 11.00
N GLU A 95 -13.46 -8.02 9.95
CA GLU A 95 -13.64 -9.43 9.63
C GLU A 95 -12.67 -9.92 8.56
N VAL A 96 -12.42 -11.25 8.54
CA VAL A 96 -11.59 -11.91 7.53
C VAL A 96 -12.15 -11.73 6.12
N SER A 97 -13.48 -11.65 5.97
CA SER A 97 -14.18 -11.43 4.72
C SER A 97 -13.65 -10.20 3.95
N CYS A 98 -13.35 -9.10 4.65
CA CYS A 98 -12.82 -7.88 4.04
C CYS A 98 -11.45 -8.10 3.37
N VAL A 99 -10.59 -8.89 4.01
CA VAL A 99 -9.28 -9.25 3.46
C VAL A 99 -9.45 -10.14 2.23
N ILE A 100 -10.33 -11.13 2.31
CA ILE A 100 -10.62 -12.04 1.19
C ILE A 100 -11.18 -11.28 0.00
N ASP A 101 -12.13 -10.37 0.22
CA ASP A 101 -12.69 -9.52 -0.84
C ASP A 101 -11.61 -8.67 -1.51
N THR A 102 -10.68 -8.14 -0.71
CA THR A 102 -9.56 -7.35 -1.25
C THR A 102 -8.62 -8.20 -2.09
N ILE A 103 -8.31 -9.44 -1.66
CA ILE A 103 -7.51 -10.39 -2.42
C ILE A 103 -8.20 -10.74 -3.74
N ASN A 104 -9.50 -11.05 -3.71
CA ASN A 104 -10.27 -11.39 -4.90
C ASN A 104 -10.31 -10.22 -5.91
N LYS A 105 -10.47 -8.99 -5.43
CA LYS A 105 -10.37 -7.78 -6.25
C LYS A 105 -8.97 -7.63 -6.87
N ALA A 106 -7.90 -7.90 -6.11
CA ALA A 106 -6.53 -7.85 -6.62
C ALA A 106 -6.32 -8.89 -7.71
N LYS A 107 -6.74 -10.14 -7.48
CA LYS A 107 -6.68 -11.22 -8.47
C LYS A 107 -7.46 -10.90 -9.75
N ALA A 108 -8.62 -10.27 -9.63
CA ALA A 108 -9.43 -9.88 -10.79
C ALA A 108 -8.81 -8.74 -11.62
N ARG A 109 -7.96 -7.92 -11.00
CA ARG A 109 -7.31 -6.77 -11.65
C ARG A 109 -5.92 -7.08 -12.21
N ARG A 110 -5.32 -8.21 -11.82
CA ARG A 110 -3.94 -8.57 -12.14
C ARG A 110 -3.87 -9.95 -12.79
N ASN A 111 -3.09 -10.05 -13.86
CA ASN A 111 -2.68 -11.35 -14.36
C ASN A 111 -1.51 -11.88 -13.52
N ILE A 112 -1.70 -13.05 -12.89
CA ILE A 112 -0.70 -13.70 -12.03
C ILE A 112 -0.25 -14.97 -12.74
N ASP A 113 0.75 -14.84 -13.58
CA ASP A 113 1.33 -15.92 -14.39
C ASP A 113 2.67 -16.45 -13.85
N GLN A 114 3.21 -15.78 -12.81
CA GLN A 114 4.49 -16.11 -12.19
C GLN A 114 4.35 -16.18 -10.65
N PRO A 115 5.32 -16.78 -9.95
CA PRO A 115 5.30 -16.84 -8.49
C PRO A 115 5.13 -15.46 -7.86
N LEU A 116 4.16 -15.36 -6.93
CA LEU A 116 3.80 -14.16 -6.21
C LEU A 116 3.94 -14.39 -4.71
N ILE A 117 4.67 -13.49 -4.04
CA ILE A 117 4.70 -13.40 -2.57
C ILE A 117 3.60 -12.45 -2.12
N ILE A 118 2.75 -12.91 -1.17
CA ILE A 118 1.85 -12.01 -0.45
C ILE A 118 2.34 -11.87 0.98
N HIS A 119 2.72 -10.65 1.36
CA HIS A 119 3.25 -10.31 2.68
C HIS A 119 2.20 -9.56 3.51
N SER A 120 2.12 -9.89 4.79
CA SER A 120 1.23 -9.23 5.76
C SER A 120 1.80 -9.28 7.17
N ASP A 121 1.18 -8.58 8.08
CA ASP A 121 1.40 -8.80 9.51
C ASP A 121 0.82 -10.17 9.96
N ARG A 122 0.90 -10.45 11.27
CA ARG A 122 0.34 -11.66 11.90
C ARG A 122 -1.04 -11.41 12.50
N GLY A 123 -1.79 -10.46 12.00
CA GLY A 123 -3.16 -10.22 12.43
C GLY A 123 -4.05 -11.46 12.27
N SER A 124 -5.05 -11.61 13.13
CA SER A 124 -5.95 -12.78 13.13
C SER A 124 -6.58 -13.04 11.76
N GLN A 125 -6.82 -12.00 10.96
CA GLN A 125 -7.38 -12.07 9.62
C GLN A 125 -6.44 -12.79 8.64
N TYR A 126 -5.12 -12.56 8.77
CA TYR A 126 -4.10 -13.10 7.87
C TYR A 126 -3.65 -14.52 8.23
N VAL A 127 -3.98 -15.02 9.42
CA VAL A 127 -3.70 -16.40 9.82
C VAL A 127 -4.92 -17.32 9.73
N ALA A 128 -6.09 -16.78 9.41
CA ALA A 128 -7.35 -17.52 9.29
C ALA A 128 -7.29 -18.56 8.16
N LYS A 129 -8.07 -19.64 8.32
CA LYS A 129 -8.15 -20.73 7.31
C LYS A 129 -8.66 -20.22 5.95
N GLU A 130 -9.61 -19.31 5.99
CA GLU A 130 -10.21 -18.68 4.81
C GLU A 130 -9.17 -17.86 4.03
N TYR A 131 -8.31 -17.12 4.72
CA TYR A 131 -7.19 -16.40 4.09
C TYR A 131 -6.19 -17.38 3.46
N LYS A 132 -5.81 -18.44 4.18
CA LYS A 132 -4.90 -19.48 3.65
C LYS A 132 -5.46 -20.10 2.37
N LYS A 133 -6.77 -20.35 2.30
CA LYS A 133 -7.47 -20.84 1.11
C LYS A 133 -7.48 -19.80 -0.02
N ALA A 134 -7.80 -18.56 0.28
CA ALA A 134 -7.82 -17.49 -0.71
C ALA A 134 -6.44 -17.20 -1.33
N THR A 135 -5.35 -17.56 -0.65
CA THR A 135 -3.95 -17.34 -1.08
C THR A 135 -3.20 -18.64 -1.35
N GLU A 136 -3.90 -19.75 -1.66
CA GLU A 136 -3.27 -21.07 -1.85
C GLU A 136 -2.23 -21.10 -2.98
N ASN A 137 -2.45 -20.30 -4.04
CA ASN A 137 -1.54 -20.18 -5.20
C ASN A 137 -0.48 -19.08 -5.01
N MET A 138 -0.30 -18.55 -3.80
CA MET A 138 0.67 -17.52 -3.47
C MET A 138 1.62 -18.00 -2.38
N GLN A 139 2.83 -17.48 -2.36
CA GLN A 139 3.76 -17.69 -1.26
C GLN A 139 3.42 -16.69 -0.14
N ARG A 140 2.89 -17.18 0.98
CA ARG A 140 2.58 -16.33 2.13
C ARG A 140 3.84 -16.00 2.91
N SER A 141 4.04 -14.72 3.16
CA SER A 141 5.11 -14.18 3.98
C SER A 141 4.53 -13.34 5.12
N TYR A 142 5.11 -13.43 6.30
CA TYR A 142 4.60 -12.75 7.48
C TYR A 142 5.70 -11.96 8.18
N SER A 143 5.38 -10.75 8.62
CA SER A 143 6.30 -9.93 9.42
C SER A 143 6.80 -10.68 10.64
N LYS A 144 8.05 -10.45 11.02
CA LYS A 144 8.60 -10.95 12.28
C LYS A 144 7.84 -10.34 13.47
N LYS A 145 7.75 -11.10 14.56
CA LYS A 145 7.10 -10.64 15.78
C LYS A 145 7.77 -9.37 16.31
N ALA A 146 6.96 -8.36 16.64
CA ALA A 146 7.43 -7.07 17.16
C ALA A 146 8.47 -6.35 16.27
N PHE A 147 8.44 -6.59 14.95
CA PHE A 147 9.34 -5.96 14.00
C PHE A 147 8.56 -5.18 12.93
N PRO A 148 8.17 -3.92 13.23
CA PRO A 148 7.31 -3.12 12.35
C PRO A 148 7.92 -2.80 10.99
N TRP A 149 9.24 -2.85 10.88
CA TRP A 149 9.94 -2.57 9.62
C TRP A 149 9.60 -3.55 8.49
N ASP A 150 9.21 -4.77 8.84
CA ASP A 150 8.89 -5.82 7.86
C ASP A 150 7.67 -5.46 6.97
N ASN A 151 6.76 -4.56 7.42
CA ASN A 151 5.60 -4.12 6.65
C ASN A 151 5.62 -2.60 6.34
N ALA A 152 6.81 -1.99 6.43
CA ALA A 152 7.00 -0.54 6.38
C ALA A 152 6.41 0.14 5.14
N CYS A 153 6.40 -0.52 3.98
CA CYS A 153 5.93 0.07 2.73
C CYS A 153 4.43 0.38 2.77
N ILE A 154 3.60 -0.56 3.21
CA ILE A 154 2.15 -0.35 3.27
C ILE A 154 1.75 0.48 4.49
N GLU A 155 2.47 0.37 5.61
CA GLU A 155 2.28 1.25 6.77
C GLU A 155 2.59 2.71 6.42
N SER A 156 3.66 2.94 5.65
CA SER A 156 3.99 4.26 5.11
C SER A 156 2.85 4.80 4.24
N PHE A 157 2.28 3.98 3.36
CA PHE A 157 1.13 4.36 2.56
C PHE A 157 -0.08 4.74 3.43
N HIS A 158 -0.40 3.95 4.47
CA HIS A 158 -1.49 4.27 5.38
C HIS A 158 -1.26 5.60 6.14
N SER A 159 -0.03 5.88 6.52
CA SER A 159 0.34 7.16 7.09
C SER A 159 0.18 8.30 6.07
N VAL A 160 0.56 8.07 4.82
CA VAL A 160 0.48 9.06 3.74
C VAL A 160 -0.97 9.44 3.41
N ILE A 161 -1.87 8.46 3.18
CA ILE A 161 -3.29 8.77 2.88
C ILE A 161 -3.96 9.51 4.04
N LYS A 162 -3.68 9.11 5.29
CA LYS A 162 -4.21 9.81 6.46
C LYS A 162 -3.71 11.25 6.52
N ARG A 163 -2.42 11.46 6.39
CA ARG A 163 -1.78 12.77 6.54
C ARG A 163 -2.05 13.71 5.37
N GLU A 164 -1.98 13.22 4.13
CA GLU A 164 -2.13 14.05 2.94
C GLU A 164 -3.61 14.37 2.65
N TRP A 165 -4.54 13.50 3.06
CA TRP A 165 -5.93 13.60 2.65
C TRP A 165 -6.93 13.48 3.79
N LEU A 166 -7.08 12.31 4.41
CA LEU A 166 -8.19 12.02 5.32
C LEU A 166 -8.25 12.95 6.53
N ASN A 167 -7.10 13.29 7.13
CA ASN A 167 -7.05 14.17 8.31
C ASN A 167 -7.44 15.64 8.03
N ARG A 168 -7.67 15.99 6.77
CA ARG A 168 -8.20 17.32 6.39
C ARG A 168 -9.70 17.43 6.53
N PHE A 169 -10.38 16.30 6.73
CA PHE A 169 -11.82 16.22 6.79
C PHE A 169 -12.29 15.74 8.16
N LYS A 170 -13.41 16.30 8.61
CA LYS A 170 -14.19 15.72 9.70
C LYS A 170 -15.17 14.71 9.08
N ILE A 171 -14.71 13.48 8.93
CA ILE A 171 -15.45 12.41 8.26
C ILE A 171 -16.66 12.02 9.11
N ARG A 172 -17.85 12.04 8.52
CA ARG A 172 -19.12 11.78 9.24
C ARG A 172 -19.39 10.30 9.37
N ASP A 173 -19.39 9.59 8.25
CA ASP A 173 -19.91 8.24 8.10
C ASP A 173 -19.09 7.41 7.12
N TYR A 174 -19.45 6.15 6.98
CA TYR A 174 -18.85 5.20 6.04
C TYR A 174 -18.87 5.71 4.59
N LYS A 175 -20.00 6.28 4.15
CA LYS A 175 -20.18 6.75 2.76
C LYS A 175 -19.18 7.86 2.42
N GLN A 176 -19.02 8.83 3.30
CA GLN A 176 -18.05 9.90 3.11
C GLN A 176 -16.62 9.37 3.16
N ALA A 177 -16.32 8.45 4.08
CA ALA A 177 -15.00 7.80 4.13
C ALA A 177 -14.70 7.09 2.81
N TYR A 178 -15.65 6.32 2.28
CA TYR A 178 -15.52 5.61 1.00
C TYR A 178 -15.23 6.58 -0.15
N GLN A 179 -15.99 7.68 -0.27
CA GLN A 179 -15.78 8.68 -1.31
C GLN A 179 -14.38 9.30 -1.25
N LEU A 180 -13.94 9.71 -0.07
CA LEU A 180 -12.62 10.31 0.13
C LEU A 180 -11.48 9.33 -0.21
N ILE A 181 -11.62 8.07 0.18
CA ILE A 181 -10.64 7.03 -0.13
C ILE A 181 -10.60 6.77 -1.63
N PHE A 182 -11.77 6.62 -2.26
CA PHE A 182 -11.88 6.41 -3.71
C PHE A 182 -11.23 7.55 -4.49
N GLU A 183 -11.55 8.80 -4.17
CA GLU A 183 -10.96 9.98 -4.82
C GLU A 183 -9.44 10.00 -4.66
N TYR A 184 -8.95 9.73 -3.45
CA TYR A 184 -7.51 9.74 -3.20
C TYR A 184 -6.80 8.62 -3.97
N LEU A 185 -7.29 7.40 -3.93
CA LEU A 185 -6.63 6.24 -4.52
C LEU A 185 -6.72 6.20 -6.03
N GLU A 186 -7.92 6.38 -6.58
CA GLU A 186 -8.17 6.18 -8.01
C GLU A 186 -7.83 7.43 -8.84
N ALA A 187 -8.10 8.63 -8.30
CA ALA A 187 -7.88 9.87 -9.05
C ALA A 187 -6.54 10.56 -8.75
N PHE A 188 -5.87 10.24 -7.65
CA PHE A 188 -4.63 10.93 -7.27
C PHE A 188 -3.47 9.98 -7.00
N TYR A 189 -3.54 9.10 -5.99
CA TYR A 189 -2.39 8.31 -5.54
C TYR A 189 -1.78 7.45 -6.64
N ASN A 190 -2.60 6.64 -7.31
CA ASN A 190 -2.12 5.75 -8.37
C ASN A 190 -1.80 6.48 -9.69
N THR A 191 -2.42 7.65 -9.93
CA THR A 191 -2.42 8.30 -11.26
C THR A 191 -1.55 9.54 -11.35
N LYS A 192 -1.42 10.31 -10.28
CA LYS A 192 -0.78 11.64 -10.28
C LYS A 192 0.29 11.80 -9.22
N ARG A 193 0.13 11.14 -8.07
CA ARG A 193 1.08 11.29 -6.97
C ARG A 193 2.43 10.72 -7.37
N ILE A 194 3.46 11.57 -7.34
CA ILE A 194 4.83 11.16 -7.65
C ILE A 194 5.47 10.44 -6.45
N HIS A 195 6.27 9.41 -6.75
CA HIS A 195 6.99 8.64 -5.76
C HIS A 195 8.49 8.62 -6.10
N SER A 196 9.34 8.87 -5.13
CA SER A 196 10.80 8.80 -5.31
C SER A 196 11.25 7.40 -5.73
N HIS A 197 10.64 6.34 -5.16
CA HIS A 197 10.88 4.96 -5.56
C HIS A 197 10.57 4.71 -7.05
N CYS A 198 9.57 5.38 -7.61
CA CYS A 198 9.16 5.26 -9.01
C CYS A 198 9.86 6.31 -9.90
N ASN A 199 11.06 6.74 -9.58
CA ASN A 199 11.77 7.79 -10.31
C ASN A 199 10.94 9.08 -10.49
N TYR A 200 10.20 9.46 -9.45
CA TYR A 200 9.28 10.61 -9.45
C TYR A 200 8.14 10.50 -10.46
N MET A 201 7.80 9.30 -10.89
CA MET A 201 6.59 9.00 -11.64
C MET A 201 5.45 8.61 -10.69
N SER A 202 4.22 8.61 -11.19
CA SER A 202 3.11 7.97 -10.50
C SER A 202 3.20 6.44 -10.61
N PRO A 203 2.59 5.66 -9.70
CA PRO A 203 2.56 4.21 -9.80
C PRO A 203 2.10 3.69 -11.15
N ASN A 204 1.04 4.25 -11.70
CA ASN A 204 0.52 3.86 -13.02
C ASN A 204 1.48 4.19 -14.17
N GLU A 205 2.18 5.31 -14.09
CA GLU A 205 3.15 5.71 -15.11
C GLU A 205 4.38 4.81 -15.06
N PHE A 206 4.84 4.47 -13.86
CA PHE A 206 5.99 3.59 -13.65
C PHE A 206 5.72 2.18 -14.23
N GLU A 207 4.56 1.58 -13.96
CA GLU A 207 4.17 0.30 -14.56
C GLU A 207 4.08 0.39 -16.08
N ARG A 208 3.48 1.44 -16.65
CA ARG A 208 3.40 1.63 -18.10
C ARG A 208 4.76 1.75 -18.78
N VAL A 209 5.74 2.37 -18.13
CA VAL A 209 7.11 2.43 -18.65
C VAL A 209 7.74 1.03 -18.66
N TYR A 210 7.58 0.28 -17.56
CA TYR A 210 8.06 -1.10 -17.48
C TYR A 210 7.45 -1.98 -18.59
N GLU A 211 6.14 -1.96 -18.77
CA GLU A 211 5.44 -2.75 -19.78
C GLU A 211 5.95 -2.43 -21.20
N ARG A 212 6.12 -1.16 -21.53
CA ARG A 212 6.65 -0.75 -22.85
C ARG A 212 8.06 -1.28 -23.10
N THR A 213 8.96 -1.10 -22.15
CA THR A 213 10.36 -1.54 -22.29
C THR A 213 10.49 -3.06 -22.42
N HIS A 214 9.62 -3.83 -21.74
CA HIS A 214 9.64 -5.30 -21.84
C HIS A 214 9.01 -5.81 -23.12
N THR A 215 7.91 -5.21 -23.59
CA THR A 215 7.31 -5.57 -24.88
C THR A 215 8.26 -5.27 -26.04
N GLU A 216 8.96 -4.13 -26.04
CA GLU A 216 9.96 -3.80 -27.04
C GLU A 216 11.15 -4.77 -27.03
N ALA A 217 11.61 -5.20 -25.85
CA ALA A 217 12.68 -6.17 -25.71
C ALA A 217 12.28 -7.56 -26.23
N GLU A 218 11.06 -8.01 -25.98
CA GLU A 218 10.52 -9.27 -26.49
C GLU A 218 10.41 -9.25 -28.04
N LEU A 219 9.95 -8.13 -28.61
CA LEU A 219 9.86 -7.96 -30.07
C LEU A 219 11.22 -7.95 -30.77
N LEU A 220 12.29 -7.53 -30.09
CA LEU A 220 13.64 -7.50 -30.63
C LEU A 220 14.38 -8.84 -30.47
N ALA A 221 13.89 -9.72 -29.58
CA ALA A 221 14.50 -11.01 -29.28
C ALA A 221 13.90 -12.18 -30.09
N GLY A 222 12.77 -11.99 -30.76
CA GLY A 222 12.07 -12.99 -31.58
C GLY A 222 12.25 -12.73 -33.06
#